data_dc05f7036aec9700ec86b7500e65d90e
#
_entry.id   dc05f7036aec9700ec86b7500e65d90e
#
_cell.length_a   1.000
_cell.length_b   1.000
_cell.length_c   1.000
_cell.angle_alpha   90.00
_cell.angle_beta   90.00
_cell.angle_gamma   90.00
#
_symmetry.space_group_name_H-M   'P 1'
#
loop_
_entity.id
_entity.type
_entity.pdbx_description
1 polymer ?
#
loop_
_entity_poly.entity_id
_entity_poly.type
_entity_poly.pdbx_seq_one_letter_code
_entity_poly.pdbx_strand_id
1 'polypeptide(L)'
;MKLITFDPFRTLGLPGVRYIKPEHMNQHRDALAEADWLLFPGYWQINSLHYVLKRPIFPSLSSYHLGHDKVEMTRALQTACPEHVPETLILASDKYGIAQVLDQWRFPFVAKSVRSSQGMGVYLIENRQQLLDYAERESVLYIQKLLPIVRDLRVVVVGEQVVASYWREGVGFLNNVSQGGRVRTDLTVPDNAISLVEGMARYLGINHAGFDVAMVDGHPYILEFNRLFG
;
A
#
# COMPACT_ATOMS: atom_id res chain seq x y z
N MET A 1 27.61 -13.84 4.01
CA MET A 1 26.16 -13.83 3.74
C MET A 1 25.96 -13.88 2.22
N LYS A 2 25.19 -14.87 1.73
CA LYS A 2 24.89 -15.05 0.30
C LYS A 2 23.59 -14.30 -0.01
N LEU A 3 23.69 -13.17 -0.70
CA LEU A 3 22.54 -12.34 -1.09
C LEU A 3 22.24 -12.51 -2.58
N ILE A 4 20.99 -12.76 -2.91
CA ILE A 4 20.52 -12.80 -4.29
C ILE A 4 19.39 -11.77 -4.45
N THR A 5 19.46 -10.97 -5.50
CA THR A 5 18.43 -10.01 -5.85
C THR A 5 17.77 -10.34 -7.18
N PHE A 6 16.48 -10.03 -7.29
CA PHE A 6 15.71 -10.06 -8.54
C PHE A 6 15.48 -8.66 -9.13
N ASP A 7 15.89 -7.60 -8.37
CA ASP A 7 15.85 -6.21 -8.82
C ASP A 7 17.20 -5.53 -8.53
N PRO A 8 18.08 -5.38 -9.53
CA PRO A 8 19.40 -4.84 -9.31
C PRO A 8 19.39 -3.34 -8.96
N PHE A 9 18.38 -2.59 -9.41
CA PHE A 9 18.28 -1.15 -9.12
C PHE A 9 17.99 -0.87 -7.66
N ARG A 10 17.18 -1.72 -7.01
CA ARG A 10 16.86 -1.57 -5.59
C ARG A 10 17.95 -2.04 -4.65
N THR A 11 18.98 -2.68 -5.19
CA THR A 11 20.13 -3.17 -4.42
C THR A 11 21.44 -2.49 -4.82
N LEU A 12 21.36 -1.37 -5.55
CA LEU A 12 22.52 -0.54 -5.87
C LEU A 12 23.24 -0.13 -4.57
N GLY A 13 24.58 -0.33 -4.56
CA GLY A 13 25.39 -0.02 -3.39
C GLY A 13 25.51 -1.12 -2.34
N LEU A 14 24.74 -2.22 -2.44
CA LEU A 14 24.93 -3.38 -1.57
C LEU A 14 26.06 -4.28 -2.13
N PRO A 15 27.18 -4.45 -1.42
CA PRO A 15 28.28 -5.27 -1.91
C PRO A 15 27.94 -6.77 -1.87
N GLY A 16 28.45 -7.52 -2.85
CA GLY A 16 28.36 -8.98 -2.88
C GLY A 16 26.98 -9.55 -3.21
N VAL A 17 26.04 -8.71 -3.66
CA VAL A 17 24.71 -9.17 -4.11
C VAL A 17 24.80 -9.74 -5.51
N ARG A 18 24.33 -10.98 -5.69
CA ARG A 18 24.20 -11.63 -6.98
C ARG A 18 22.83 -11.33 -7.60
N TYR A 19 22.81 -10.77 -8.80
CA TYR A 19 21.57 -10.60 -9.56
C TYR A 19 21.20 -11.88 -10.31
N ILE A 20 19.94 -12.29 -10.21
CA ILE A 20 19.32 -13.31 -11.05
C ILE A 20 18.07 -12.71 -11.69
N LYS A 21 18.01 -12.76 -13.02
CA LYS A 21 16.84 -12.31 -13.76
C LYS A 21 15.61 -13.13 -13.32
N PRO A 22 14.47 -12.49 -12.98
CA PRO A 22 13.29 -13.19 -12.44
C PRO A 22 12.88 -14.42 -13.26
N GLU A 23 12.87 -14.33 -14.58
CA GLU A 23 12.48 -15.41 -15.50
C GLU A 23 13.41 -16.63 -15.46
N HIS A 24 14.63 -16.46 -14.95
CA HIS A 24 15.63 -17.53 -14.82
C HIS A 24 15.58 -18.22 -13.43
N MET A 25 14.60 -17.91 -12.59
CA MET A 25 14.48 -18.48 -11.23
C MET A 25 14.67 -20.01 -11.19
N ASN A 26 13.99 -20.73 -12.06
CA ASN A 26 14.03 -22.20 -12.07
C ASN A 26 15.39 -22.77 -12.51
N GLN A 27 16.16 -22.02 -13.33
CA GLN A 27 17.49 -22.41 -13.77
C GLN A 27 18.54 -22.28 -12.65
N HIS A 28 18.26 -21.45 -11.65
CA HIS A 28 19.14 -21.15 -10.54
C HIS A 28 18.65 -21.68 -9.18
N ARG A 29 17.79 -22.70 -9.19
CA ARG A 29 17.15 -23.24 -8.00
C ARG A 29 18.12 -23.55 -6.87
N ASP A 30 19.24 -24.19 -7.17
CA ASP A 30 20.22 -24.60 -6.16
C ASP A 30 20.88 -23.39 -5.51
N ALA A 31 21.27 -22.39 -6.31
CA ALA A 31 21.82 -21.14 -5.78
C ALA A 31 20.80 -20.38 -4.91
N LEU A 32 19.52 -20.39 -5.30
CA LEU A 32 18.44 -19.77 -4.51
C LEU A 32 18.20 -20.52 -3.19
N ALA A 33 18.30 -21.86 -3.21
CA ALA A 33 18.16 -22.69 -2.01
C ALA A 33 19.30 -22.51 -1.02
N GLU A 34 20.50 -22.09 -1.48
CA GLU A 34 21.66 -21.79 -0.64
C GLU A 34 21.75 -20.32 -0.18
N ALA A 35 20.91 -19.44 -0.69
CA ALA A 35 20.96 -18.02 -0.35
C ALA A 35 20.53 -17.79 1.11
N ASP A 36 21.17 -16.84 1.78
CA ASP A 36 20.73 -16.38 3.11
C ASP A 36 19.51 -15.47 3.00
N TRP A 37 19.47 -14.63 1.95
CA TRP A 37 18.33 -13.73 1.68
C TRP A 37 18.09 -13.60 0.17
N LEU A 38 16.80 -13.51 -0.18
CA LEU A 38 16.29 -13.28 -1.53
C LEU A 38 15.61 -11.90 -1.57
N LEU A 39 16.21 -10.98 -2.31
CA LEU A 39 15.86 -9.57 -2.28
C LEU A 39 14.98 -9.19 -3.48
N PHE A 40 13.90 -8.46 -3.20
CA PHE A 40 12.99 -7.88 -4.18
C PHE A 40 12.49 -8.85 -5.25
N PRO A 41 11.98 -10.05 -4.87
CA PRO A 41 11.36 -10.95 -5.83
C PRO A 41 10.09 -10.35 -6.43
N GLY A 42 9.72 -10.79 -7.63
CA GLY A 42 8.40 -10.51 -8.17
C GLY A 42 7.29 -11.21 -7.36
N TYR A 43 6.07 -10.64 -7.35
CA TYR A 43 4.95 -11.20 -6.57
C TYR A 43 4.69 -12.67 -6.89
N TRP A 44 4.81 -13.08 -8.14
CA TRP A 44 4.62 -14.46 -8.59
C TRP A 44 5.66 -15.46 -8.06
N GLN A 45 6.83 -14.97 -7.62
CA GLN A 45 7.93 -15.80 -7.11
C GLN A 45 7.82 -16.11 -5.62
N ILE A 46 7.19 -15.20 -4.84
CA ILE A 46 7.28 -15.20 -3.37
C ILE A 46 6.84 -16.53 -2.74
N ASN A 47 5.77 -17.14 -3.24
CA ASN A 47 5.27 -18.39 -2.68
C ASN A 47 6.27 -19.55 -2.90
N SER A 48 6.88 -19.65 -4.07
CA SER A 48 7.90 -20.65 -4.35
C SER A 48 9.16 -20.47 -3.51
N LEU A 49 9.59 -19.21 -3.37
CA LEU A 49 10.80 -18.88 -2.60
C LEU A 49 10.58 -19.08 -1.09
N HIS A 50 9.47 -18.63 -0.57
CA HIS A 50 9.18 -18.67 0.86
C HIS A 50 8.69 -20.06 1.32
N TYR A 51 7.65 -20.60 0.67
CA TYR A 51 7.03 -21.86 1.15
C TYR A 51 7.74 -23.13 0.65
N VAL A 52 8.33 -23.12 -0.53
CA VAL A 52 9.00 -24.30 -1.10
C VAL A 52 10.49 -24.30 -0.77
N LEU A 53 11.22 -23.24 -1.10
CA LEU A 53 12.66 -23.17 -0.82
C LEU A 53 12.97 -22.79 0.64
N LYS A 54 11.96 -22.36 1.42
CA LYS A 54 12.10 -21.96 2.82
C LYS A 54 13.16 -20.88 3.02
N ARG A 55 13.27 -19.96 2.08
CA ARG A 55 14.24 -18.83 2.17
C ARG A 55 13.58 -17.57 2.65
N PRO A 56 14.26 -16.79 3.49
CA PRO A 56 13.78 -15.46 3.84
C PRO A 56 13.82 -14.55 2.61
N ILE A 57 12.77 -13.75 2.49
CA ILE A 57 12.61 -12.76 1.41
C ILE A 57 12.57 -11.35 1.98
N PHE A 58 13.05 -10.38 1.21
CA PHE A 58 12.87 -8.96 1.50
C PHE A 58 12.37 -8.25 0.22
N PRO A 59 11.32 -7.46 0.29
CA PRO A 59 10.39 -7.22 1.40
C PRO A 59 9.77 -8.48 2.00
N SER A 60 9.23 -8.36 3.22
CA SER A 60 8.57 -9.47 3.94
C SER A 60 7.35 -9.98 3.20
N LEU A 61 6.95 -11.21 3.50
CA LEU A 61 5.73 -11.80 2.95
C LEU A 61 4.49 -10.95 3.28
N SER A 62 4.43 -10.39 4.50
CA SER A 62 3.36 -9.46 4.90
C SER A 62 3.33 -8.20 4.03
N SER A 63 4.51 -7.59 3.75
CA SER A 63 4.61 -6.44 2.83
C SER A 63 4.07 -6.77 1.44
N TYR A 64 4.32 -7.99 0.96
CA TYR A 64 3.83 -8.44 -0.35
C TYR A 64 2.31 -8.69 -0.34
N HIS A 65 1.83 -9.51 0.57
CA HIS A 65 0.43 -9.94 0.57
C HIS A 65 -0.52 -8.78 0.90
N LEU A 66 -0.30 -8.10 2.03
CA LEU A 66 -1.15 -6.99 2.44
C LEU A 66 -1.02 -5.77 1.50
N GLY A 67 0.15 -5.53 0.91
CA GLY A 67 0.36 -4.43 -0.04
C GLY A 67 -0.09 -4.72 -1.48
N HIS A 68 -0.71 -5.88 -1.74
CA HIS A 68 -1.13 -6.26 -3.10
C HIS A 68 -2.58 -5.91 -3.41
N ASP A 69 -3.45 -5.98 -2.42
CA ASP A 69 -4.90 -5.84 -2.58
C ASP A 69 -5.46 -4.91 -1.50
N LYS A 70 -6.17 -3.86 -1.91
CA LYS A 70 -6.71 -2.86 -0.98
C LYS A 70 -7.77 -3.42 -0.03
N VAL A 71 -8.51 -4.46 -0.43
CA VAL A 71 -9.51 -5.11 0.43
C VAL A 71 -8.83 -5.83 1.58
N GLU A 72 -7.80 -6.64 1.29
CA GLU A 72 -7.06 -7.36 2.31
C GLU A 72 -6.31 -6.41 3.23
N MET A 73 -5.65 -5.40 2.67
CA MET A 73 -4.98 -4.33 3.42
C MET A 73 -5.94 -3.64 4.39
N THR A 74 -7.08 -3.17 3.88
CA THR A 74 -8.06 -2.43 4.70
C THR A 74 -8.65 -3.29 5.80
N ARG A 75 -9.00 -4.54 5.52
CA ARG A 75 -9.51 -5.48 6.54
C ARG A 75 -8.48 -5.75 7.64
N ALA A 76 -7.20 -5.93 7.25
CA ALA A 76 -6.12 -6.09 8.23
C ALA A 76 -5.97 -4.84 9.11
N LEU A 77 -5.96 -3.66 8.52
CA LEU A 77 -5.87 -2.39 9.25
C LEU A 77 -7.12 -2.14 10.13
N GLN A 78 -8.33 -2.40 9.62
CA GLN A 78 -9.57 -2.30 10.41
C GLN A 78 -9.59 -3.25 11.60
N THR A 79 -8.96 -4.41 11.49
CA THR A 79 -8.83 -5.37 12.60
C THR A 79 -7.78 -4.91 13.62
N ALA A 80 -6.68 -4.33 13.16
CA ALA A 80 -5.53 -3.96 14.00
C ALA A 80 -5.66 -2.57 14.65
N CYS A 81 -6.22 -1.60 13.93
CA CYS A 81 -6.35 -0.20 14.36
C CYS A 81 -7.59 0.48 13.75
N PRO A 82 -8.82 0.02 14.08
CA PRO A 82 -10.05 0.48 13.44
C PRO A 82 -10.25 2.01 13.52
N GLU A 83 -9.80 2.64 14.59
CA GLU A 83 -9.88 4.08 14.81
C GLU A 83 -8.97 4.90 13.87
N HIS A 84 -7.95 4.26 13.30
CA HIS A 84 -6.99 4.89 12.39
C HIS A 84 -7.24 4.54 10.92
N VAL A 85 -8.38 3.93 10.59
CA VAL A 85 -8.79 3.65 9.22
C VAL A 85 -10.01 4.49 8.88
N PRO A 86 -10.04 5.21 7.76
CA PRO A 86 -11.26 5.91 7.36
C PRO A 86 -12.42 4.92 7.24
N GLU A 87 -13.61 5.34 7.66
CA GLU A 87 -14.82 4.52 7.49
C GLU A 87 -14.89 3.99 6.05
N THR A 88 -14.97 2.67 5.90
CA THR A 88 -14.87 1.99 4.60
C THR A 88 -15.87 0.86 4.52
N LEU A 89 -16.63 0.83 3.42
CA LEU A 89 -17.60 -0.20 3.07
C LEU A 89 -17.09 -0.98 1.85
N ILE A 90 -17.05 -2.30 1.95
CA ILE A 90 -16.57 -3.19 0.89
C ILE A 90 -17.64 -4.23 0.59
N LEU A 91 -18.22 -4.17 -0.61
CA LEU A 91 -19.34 -4.99 -1.05
C LEU A 91 -19.10 -5.58 -2.45
N ALA A 92 -19.91 -6.56 -2.83
CA ALA A 92 -19.99 -6.98 -4.23
C ALA A 92 -20.57 -5.83 -5.10
N SER A 93 -20.05 -5.70 -6.32
CA SER A 93 -20.56 -4.72 -7.28
C SER A 93 -21.80 -5.27 -8.00
N ASP A 94 -22.88 -5.37 -7.28
CA ASP A 94 -24.19 -5.82 -7.78
C ASP A 94 -25.32 -4.86 -7.34
N LYS A 95 -26.54 -5.16 -7.77
CA LYS A 95 -27.72 -4.34 -7.44
C LYS A 95 -27.96 -4.20 -5.93
N TYR A 96 -27.59 -5.22 -5.14
CA TYR A 96 -27.79 -5.20 -3.69
C TYR A 96 -26.72 -4.35 -3.00
N GLY A 97 -25.46 -4.49 -3.43
CA GLY A 97 -24.38 -3.66 -2.95
C GLY A 97 -24.59 -2.18 -3.29
N ILE A 98 -25.01 -1.87 -4.51
CA ILE A 98 -25.35 -0.49 -4.92
C ILE A 98 -26.50 0.07 -4.06
N ALA A 99 -27.57 -0.71 -3.83
CA ALA A 99 -28.67 -0.29 -3.00
C ALA A 99 -28.23 0.00 -1.56
N GLN A 100 -27.37 -0.85 -0.99
CA GLN A 100 -26.82 -0.67 0.35
C GLN A 100 -25.95 0.59 0.46
N VAL A 101 -25.10 0.88 -0.55
CA VAL A 101 -24.33 2.14 -0.58
C VAL A 101 -25.26 3.33 -0.59
N LEU A 102 -26.30 3.34 -1.43
CA LEU A 102 -27.25 4.46 -1.54
C LEU A 102 -28.08 4.66 -0.27
N ASP A 103 -28.33 3.62 0.50
CA ASP A 103 -29.05 3.68 1.78
C ASP A 103 -28.16 4.23 2.90
N GLN A 104 -26.92 3.74 3.02
CA GLN A 104 -26.05 3.99 4.16
C GLN A 104 -25.13 5.20 3.99
N TRP A 105 -24.79 5.59 2.74
CA TRP A 105 -23.79 6.60 2.45
C TRP A 105 -24.39 7.87 1.84
N ARG A 106 -23.75 9.01 2.14
CA ARG A 106 -24.09 10.31 1.55
C ARG A 106 -22.96 10.80 0.68
N PHE A 107 -23.28 11.35 -0.48
CA PHE A 107 -22.31 12.00 -1.35
C PHE A 107 -21.75 13.30 -0.74
N PRO A 108 -20.50 13.67 -1.03
CA PRO A 108 -19.51 12.90 -1.79
C PRO A 108 -18.77 11.88 -0.93
N PHE A 109 -18.26 10.84 -1.57
CA PHE A 109 -17.35 9.86 -0.97
C PHE A 109 -16.28 9.42 -1.96
N VAL A 110 -15.27 8.68 -1.49
CA VAL A 110 -14.20 8.13 -2.32
C VAL A 110 -14.53 6.69 -2.70
N ALA A 111 -14.34 6.34 -3.98
CA ALA A 111 -14.35 4.96 -4.43
C ALA A 111 -12.98 4.57 -4.97
N LYS A 112 -12.55 3.32 -4.76
CA LYS A 112 -11.22 2.86 -5.16
C LYS A 112 -11.29 1.56 -5.96
N SER A 113 -10.48 1.46 -7.02
CA SER A 113 -10.17 0.18 -7.65
C SER A 113 -9.29 -0.65 -6.74
N VAL A 114 -9.63 -1.92 -6.54
CA VAL A 114 -8.97 -2.80 -5.57
C VAL A 114 -7.50 -3.03 -5.91
N ARG A 115 -7.17 -3.21 -7.20
CA ARG A 115 -5.81 -3.49 -7.70
C ARG A 115 -5.31 -2.35 -8.58
N SER A 116 -5.04 -1.22 -7.97
CA SER A 116 -4.49 -0.05 -8.64
C SER A 116 -3.42 0.60 -7.80
N SER A 117 -2.51 1.34 -8.42
CA SER A 117 -1.44 2.08 -7.77
C SER A 117 -1.27 3.47 -8.39
N GLN A 118 -0.45 4.33 -7.78
CA GLN A 118 -0.10 5.67 -8.28
C GLN A 118 -1.29 6.63 -8.46
N GLY A 119 -2.35 6.47 -7.64
CA GLY A 119 -3.56 7.30 -7.73
C GLY A 119 -4.47 6.97 -8.91
N MET A 120 -4.08 6.06 -9.80
CA MET A 120 -5.00 5.50 -10.76
C MET A 120 -6.02 4.63 -10.04
N GLY A 121 -7.31 4.80 -10.35
CA GLY A 121 -8.39 4.06 -9.69
C GLY A 121 -8.79 4.59 -8.32
N VAL A 122 -8.66 5.89 -8.08
CA VAL A 122 -9.28 6.61 -6.97
C VAL A 122 -10.24 7.64 -7.55
N TYR A 123 -11.50 7.56 -7.18
CA TYR A 123 -12.60 8.33 -7.75
C TYR A 123 -13.33 9.11 -6.67
N LEU A 124 -13.60 10.39 -6.91
CA LEU A 124 -14.56 11.16 -6.13
C LEU A 124 -15.96 10.90 -6.69
N ILE A 125 -16.83 10.36 -5.87
CA ILE A 125 -18.22 10.05 -6.24
C ILE A 125 -19.13 11.09 -5.60
N GLU A 126 -19.72 11.94 -6.43
CA GLU A 126 -20.53 13.10 -6.00
C GLU A 126 -22.02 12.88 -6.23
N ASN A 127 -22.39 11.86 -7.00
CA ASN A 127 -23.76 11.58 -7.34
C ASN A 127 -23.98 10.11 -7.73
N ARG A 128 -25.27 9.74 -7.84
CA ARG A 128 -25.69 8.38 -8.16
C ARG A 128 -25.16 7.88 -9.50
N GLN A 129 -25.11 8.73 -10.53
CA GLN A 129 -24.66 8.30 -11.84
C GLN A 129 -23.19 7.89 -11.83
N GLN A 130 -22.32 8.68 -11.16
CA GLN A 130 -20.91 8.34 -10.99
C GLN A 130 -20.72 7.04 -10.19
N LEU A 131 -21.58 6.75 -9.20
CA LEU A 131 -21.55 5.45 -8.51
C LEU A 131 -21.89 4.30 -9.46
N LEU A 132 -22.88 4.44 -10.31
CA LEU A 132 -23.26 3.41 -11.28
C LEU A 132 -22.13 3.19 -12.30
N ASP A 133 -21.55 4.26 -12.84
CA ASP A 133 -20.44 4.19 -13.78
C ASP A 133 -19.19 3.52 -13.16
N TYR A 134 -18.93 3.74 -11.86
CA TYR A 134 -17.90 3.05 -11.12
C TYR A 134 -18.24 1.56 -10.95
N ALA A 135 -19.47 1.24 -10.55
CA ALA A 135 -19.91 -0.12 -10.32
C ALA A 135 -19.88 -1.00 -11.57
N GLU A 136 -20.08 -0.42 -12.76
CA GLU A 136 -19.97 -1.14 -14.05
C GLU A 136 -18.54 -1.58 -14.37
N ARG A 137 -17.53 -0.88 -13.84
CA ARG A 137 -16.10 -1.13 -14.14
C ARG A 137 -15.42 -2.02 -13.12
N GLU A 138 -16.00 -2.12 -11.92
CA GLU A 138 -15.37 -2.80 -10.79
C GLU A 138 -16.22 -3.98 -10.31
N SER A 139 -15.57 -5.07 -9.95
CA SER A 139 -16.25 -6.25 -9.37
C SER A 139 -16.53 -6.10 -7.87
N VAL A 140 -15.90 -5.12 -7.24
CA VAL A 140 -16.01 -4.82 -5.81
C VAL A 140 -16.28 -3.33 -5.65
N LEU A 141 -17.30 -2.99 -4.89
CA LEU A 141 -17.54 -1.63 -4.40
C LEU A 141 -16.66 -1.40 -3.19
N TYR A 142 -15.57 -0.65 -3.36
CA TYR A 142 -14.73 -0.16 -2.28
C TYR A 142 -15.05 1.31 -2.05
N ILE A 143 -15.86 1.59 -1.07
CA ILE A 143 -16.38 2.93 -0.74
C ILE A 143 -15.73 3.40 0.56
N GLN A 144 -15.15 4.58 0.57
CA GLN A 144 -14.44 5.14 1.72
C GLN A 144 -14.87 6.58 1.97
N LYS A 145 -14.95 6.95 3.24
CA LYS A 145 -15.28 8.32 3.65
C LYS A 145 -14.29 9.32 3.09
N LEU A 146 -14.80 10.36 2.47
CA LEU A 146 -14.00 11.51 2.04
C LEU A 146 -13.52 12.26 3.27
N LEU A 147 -12.19 12.32 3.45
CA LEU A 147 -11.58 13.09 4.52
C LEU A 147 -11.31 14.53 4.06
N PRO A 148 -11.50 15.54 4.93
CA PRO A 148 -11.28 16.95 4.61
C PRO A 148 -9.78 17.29 4.66
N ILE A 149 -8.99 16.74 3.75
CA ILE A 149 -7.54 16.93 3.68
C ILE A 149 -7.12 17.61 2.38
N VAL A 150 -6.13 18.49 2.44
CA VAL A 150 -5.48 19.14 1.28
C VAL A 150 -4.11 18.54 0.99
N ARG A 151 -3.60 17.69 1.87
CA ARG A 151 -2.32 17.02 1.79
C ARG A 151 -2.36 15.71 2.56
N ASP A 152 -1.51 14.78 2.19
CA ASP A 152 -1.25 13.57 2.95
C ASP A 152 0.23 13.47 3.33
N LEU A 153 0.51 12.64 4.32
CA LEU A 153 1.85 12.36 4.81
C LEU A 153 2.31 11.01 4.26
N ARG A 154 3.43 10.99 3.55
CA ARG A 154 4.14 9.76 3.20
C ARG A 154 5.10 9.41 4.33
N VAL A 155 4.97 8.21 4.90
CA VAL A 155 5.87 7.65 5.92
C VAL A 155 6.48 6.39 5.36
N VAL A 156 7.80 6.36 5.24
CA VAL A 156 8.56 5.26 4.61
C VAL A 156 9.22 4.41 5.66
N VAL A 157 8.87 3.12 5.66
CA VAL A 157 9.46 2.10 6.55
C VAL A 157 10.39 1.20 5.76
N VAL A 158 11.60 0.99 6.28
CA VAL A 158 12.57 -0.01 5.81
C VAL A 158 13.15 -0.74 7.02
N GLY A 159 13.04 -2.06 7.01
CA GLY A 159 13.35 -2.85 8.21
C GLY A 159 12.30 -2.59 9.29
N GLU A 160 12.74 -2.14 10.45
CA GLU A 160 11.89 -1.83 11.60
C GLU A 160 11.79 -0.32 11.89
N GLN A 161 12.29 0.52 10.99
CA GLN A 161 12.44 1.95 11.22
C GLN A 161 11.77 2.78 10.15
N VAL A 162 11.26 3.94 10.54
CA VAL A 162 10.90 5.00 9.61
C VAL A 162 12.20 5.67 9.13
N VAL A 163 12.46 5.58 7.82
CA VAL A 163 13.67 6.12 7.19
C VAL A 163 13.44 7.47 6.51
N ALA A 164 12.19 7.79 6.19
CA ALA A 164 11.81 9.08 5.63
C ALA A 164 10.34 9.39 5.92
N SER A 165 10.03 10.67 6.05
CA SER A 165 8.66 11.16 6.12
C SER A 165 8.56 12.54 5.46
N TYR A 166 7.51 12.76 4.70
CA TYR A 166 7.29 14.04 4.01
C TYR A 166 5.83 14.21 3.60
N TRP A 167 5.39 15.45 3.55
CA TRP A 167 4.07 15.80 3.07
C TRP A 167 4.00 15.81 1.55
N ARG A 168 2.85 15.43 1.03
CA ARG A 168 2.52 15.56 -0.40
C ARG A 168 1.29 16.46 -0.52
N GLU A 169 1.41 17.50 -1.32
CA GLU A 169 0.34 18.44 -1.66
C GLU A 169 -0.06 18.23 -3.12
N GLY A 170 -1.29 17.81 -3.35
CA GLY A 170 -1.83 17.58 -4.69
C GLY A 170 -2.47 18.82 -5.29
N VAL A 171 -2.79 18.72 -6.57
CA VAL A 171 -3.68 19.65 -7.26
C VAL A 171 -5.06 19.02 -7.33
N GLY A 172 -6.04 19.56 -6.60
CA GLY A 172 -7.38 19.01 -6.52
C GLY A 172 -7.54 17.90 -5.47
N PHE A 173 -8.27 16.84 -5.80
CA PHE A 173 -8.64 15.76 -4.88
C PHE A 173 -7.48 14.75 -4.59
N LEU A 174 -6.53 14.60 -5.51
CA LEU A 174 -5.44 13.63 -5.40
C LEU A 174 -4.11 14.28 -5.02
N ASN A 175 -3.44 13.76 -3.97
CA ASN A 175 -2.18 14.29 -3.45
C ASN A 175 -0.93 13.58 -4.01
N ASN A 176 -1.08 12.69 -5.00
CA ASN A 176 0.03 11.91 -5.52
C ASN A 176 1.01 12.74 -6.35
N VAL A 177 2.30 12.58 -6.08
CA VAL A 177 3.38 13.24 -6.83
C VAL A 177 3.35 12.89 -8.31
N SER A 178 3.01 11.63 -8.66
CA SER A 178 2.84 11.17 -10.05
C SER A 178 1.71 11.89 -10.81
N GLN A 179 0.79 12.55 -10.10
CA GLN A 179 -0.30 13.36 -10.64
C GLN A 179 -0.01 14.88 -10.54
N GLY A 180 1.25 15.28 -10.40
CA GLY A 180 1.66 16.68 -10.32
C GLY A 180 1.70 17.25 -8.89
N GLY A 181 1.56 16.44 -7.88
CA GLY A 181 1.70 16.85 -6.48
C GLY A 181 3.13 17.29 -6.12
N ARG A 182 3.25 18.15 -5.12
CA ARG A 182 4.52 18.65 -4.61
C ARG A 182 4.91 17.97 -3.31
N VAL A 183 6.19 17.63 -3.18
CA VAL A 183 6.78 17.16 -1.92
C VAL A 183 7.12 18.38 -1.06
N ARG A 184 6.75 18.35 0.22
CA ARG A 184 7.04 19.36 1.22
C ARG A 184 7.81 18.71 2.37
N THR A 185 9.07 19.02 2.49
CA THR A 185 9.97 18.54 3.56
C THR A 185 10.18 19.58 4.65
N ASP A 186 9.70 20.79 4.44
CA ASP A 186 9.79 21.95 5.32
C ASP A 186 8.68 21.99 6.39
N LEU A 187 7.68 21.11 6.31
CA LEU A 187 6.58 21.07 7.24
C LEU A 187 6.86 20.03 8.35
N THR A 188 6.51 20.39 9.58
CA THR A 188 6.61 19.48 10.73
C THR A 188 5.76 18.24 10.54
N VAL A 189 6.36 17.07 10.77
CA VAL A 189 5.67 15.78 10.73
C VAL A 189 5.20 15.44 12.15
N PRO A 190 3.92 15.11 12.35
CA PRO A 190 3.39 14.77 13.67
C PRO A 190 3.96 13.43 14.19
N ASP A 191 4.45 13.43 15.43
CA ASP A 191 5.03 12.23 16.07
C ASP A 191 4.03 11.08 16.23
N ASN A 192 2.75 11.39 16.44
CA ASN A 192 1.71 10.38 16.56
C ASN A 192 1.47 9.63 15.25
N ALA A 193 1.67 10.27 14.08
CA ALA A 193 1.58 9.61 12.79
C ALA A 193 2.78 8.66 12.56
N ILE A 194 3.99 9.09 12.96
CA ILE A 194 5.19 8.24 12.91
C ILE A 194 5.03 7.02 13.82
N SER A 195 4.66 7.24 15.08
CA SER A 195 4.46 6.18 16.07
C SER A 195 3.39 5.18 15.64
N LEU A 196 2.28 5.65 15.06
CA LEU A 196 1.24 4.79 14.51
C LEU A 196 1.79 3.89 13.39
N VAL A 197 2.50 4.46 12.42
CA VAL A 197 3.04 3.70 11.29
C VAL A 197 4.09 2.69 11.75
N GLU A 198 5.01 3.07 12.63
CA GLU A 198 6.01 2.15 13.20
C GLU A 198 5.35 1.00 13.96
N GLY A 199 4.36 1.32 14.80
CA GLY A 199 3.58 0.33 15.54
C GLY A 199 2.88 -0.65 14.61
N MET A 200 2.19 -0.17 13.59
CA MET A 200 1.47 -1.01 12.63
C MET A 200 2.40 -1.81 11.73
N ALA A 201 3.48 -1.21 11.24
CA ALA A 201 4.47 -1.93 10.43
C ALA A 201 5.08 -3.12 11.21
N ARG A 202 5.45 -2.88 12.48
CA ARG A 202 5.96 -3.94 13.37
C ARG A 202 4.89 -5.00 13.67
N TYR A 203 3.69 -4.59 14.05
CA TYR A 203 2.59 -5.48 14.39
C TYR A 203 2.18 -6.41 13.24
N LEU A 204 2.11 -5.87 12.02
CA LEU A 204 1.75 -6.62 10.81
C LEU A 204 2.95 -7.31 10.12
N GLY A 205 4.17 -7.10 10.60
CA GLY A 205 5.40 -7.65 9.99
C GLY A 205 5.74 -7.03 8.63
N ILE A 206 5.35 -5.77 8.42
CA ILE A 206 5.64 -5.00 7.21
C ILE A 206 7.01 -4.35 7.37
N ASN A 207 8.00 -4.76 6.58
CA ASN A 207 9.37 -4.28 6.70
C ASN A 207 9.86 -3.47 5.49
N HIS A 208 8.99 -3.16 4.54
CA HIS A 208 9.28 -2.29 3.41
C HIS A 208 7.97 -1.75 2.83
N ALA A 209 7.65 -0.52 3.14
CA ALA A 209 6.45 0.13 2.62
C ALA A 209 6.53 1.66 2.74
N GLY A 210 5.86 2.35 1.84
CA GLY A 210 5.48 3.76 2.00
C GLY A 210 4.02 3.84 2.39
N PHE A 211 3.74 4.26 3.62
CA PHE A 211 2.40 4.49 4.13
C PHE A 211 1.90 5.86 3.74
N ASP A 212 0.64 5.95 3.37
CA ASP A 212 -0.08 7.20 3.10
C ASP A 212 -1.01 7.48 4.28
N VAL A 213 -0.73 8.58 4.98
CA VAL A 213 -1.44 8.95 6.21
C VAL A 213 -2.11 10.31 6.03
N ALA A 214 -3.41 10.37 6.30
CA ALA A 214 -4.17 11.62 6.39
C ALA A 214 -4.18 12.10 7.83
N MET A 215 -4.04 13.42 8.03
CA MET A 215 -4.22 14.05 9.34
C MET A 215 -5.52 14.87 9.33
N VAL A 216 -6.46 14.52 10.20
CA VAL A 216 -7.71 15.26 10.39
C VAL A 216 -7.82 15.65 11.87
N ASP A 217 -7.85 16.93 12.16
CA ASP A 217 -7.94 17.47 13.53
C ASP A 217 -6.89 16.87 14.50
N GLY A 218 -5.68 16.65 14.00
CA GLY A 218 -4.57 16.06 14.75
C GLY A 218 -4.63 14.52 14.90
N HIS A 219 -5.66 13.87 14.35
CA HIS A 219 -5.80 12.41 14.36
C HIS A 219 -5.29 11.80 13.04
N PRO A 220 -4.37 10.80 13.07
CA PRO A 220 -3.85 10.15 11.88
C PRO A 220 -4.77 9.03 11.40
N TYR A 221 -4.99 8.98 10.08
CA TYR A 221 -5.68 7.90 9.38
C TYR A 221 -4.75 7.26 8.35
N ILE A 222 -4.56 5.95 8.40
CA ILE A 222 -3.84 5.21 7.36
C ILE A 222 -4.78 5.01 6.17
N LEU A 223 -4.44 5.61 5.02
CA LEU A 223 -5.21 5.53 3.78
C LEU A 223 -4.90 4.26 3.00
N GLU A 224 -3.61 3.96 2.90
CA GLU A 224 -3.03 2.77 2.25
C GLU A 224 -1.54 2.69 2.52
N PHE A 225 -0.92 1.58 2.13
CA PHE A 225 0.53 1.51 1.98
C PHE A 225 0.92 0.79 0.70
N ASN A 226 2.07 1.16 0.18
CA ASN A 226 2.63 0.58 -1.03
C ASN A 226 3.98 -0.06 -0.71
N ARG A 227 4.15 -1.35 -1.02
CA ARG A 227 5.42 -2.08 -0.82
C ARG A 227 6.56 -1.58 -1.70
N LEU A 228 6.24 -1.01 -2.84
CA LEU A 228 7.16 -0.34 -3.75
C LEU A 228 6.84 1.15 -3.76
N PHE A 229 7.81 1.97 -3.45
CA PHE A 229 7.69 3.42 -3.37
C PHE A 229 8.97 4.06 -3.92
N GLY A 230 8.87 5.32 -4.34
CA GLY A 230 9.92 6.10 -4.99
C GLY A 230 9.46 6.63 -6.31
#